data_7fff86ecdb1205d46cce31f16ff8ddf0
#
_entry.id   7fff86ecdb1205d46cce31f16ff8ddf0
#
_cell.length_a   1.000
_cell.length_b   1.000
_cell.length_c   1.000
_cell.angle_alpha   90.00
_cell.angle_beta   90.00
_cell.angle_gamma   90.00
#
_symmetry.space_group_name_H-M   'P 1'
#
loop_
_entity.id
_entity.type
_entity.pdbx_description
1 polymer ?
#
loop_
_entity_poly.entity_id
_entity_poly.type
_entity_poly.pdbx_seq_one_letter_code
_entity_poly.pdbx_strand_id
1 'polypeptide(L)'
;MKIIRAKDYYDMSRKAANIISAQVIMKPNCVLGLATGGTPVGTYKQLVEWYNKGDLDFSEVTSVNLDEYRGLPKEHPESYWSFMHRNLFDLVNIRPEAINLPDGTNMDAEGECARYDAVIKSVGGVDLQLLGIGHDGHIGFNEPGEAFELETHCVDLTQETIEANKRFFDGNEDLVPKQAYTMGIKTIMQARKVLMVVNGKGKAEIVKKAFFGPVTPEVPASILQMHPDFILVGDEEAFSLI
;
A
#
# COMPACT_ATOMS: atom_id res chain seq x y z
N MET A 1 -13.10 13.39 -1.68
CA MET A 1 -13.01 12.20 -0.80
C MET A 1 -14.36 11.53 -0.66
N LYS A 2 -14.43 10.21 -0.80
CA LYS A 2 -15.64 9.38 -0.55
C LYS A 2 -15.36 8.45 0.65
N ILE A 3 -16.23 8.47 1.66
CA ILE A 3 -16.09 7.62 2.85
C ILE A 3 -17.09 6.47 2.75
N ILE A 4 -16.61 5.25 2.95
CA ILE A 4 -17.41 4.02 2.97
C ILE A 4 -17.23 3.37 4.33
N ARG A 5 -18.30 3.38 5.12
CA ARG A 5 -18.33 2.75 6.44
C ARG A 5 -18.57 1.25 6.31
N ALA A 6 -17.81 0.47 7.03
CA ALA A 6 -17.94 -0.97 7.16
C ALA A 6 -18.16 -1.31 8.64
N LYS A 7 -18.94 -2.34 8.91
CA LYS A 7 -19.25 -2.74 10.29
C LYS A 7 -18.09 -3.41 11.02
N ASP A 8 -17.19 -4.04 10.27
CA ASP A 8 -16.04 -4.76 10.80
C ASP A 8 -14.94 -4.93 9.74
N TYR A 9 -13.82 -5.55 10.12
CA TYR A 9 -12.69 -5.85 9.24
C TYR A 9 -13.09 -6.66 7.99
N TYR A 10 -13.99 -7.63 8.13
CA TYR A 10 -14.39 -8.49 7.01
C TYR A 10 -15.25 -7.72 6.01
N ASP A 11 -16.20 -6.90 6.49
CA ASP A 11 -17.01 -6.04 5.64
C ASP A 11 -16.17 -4.94 4.96
N MET A 12 -15.18 -4.37 5.67
CA MET A 12 -14.20 -3.43 5.10
C MET A 12 -13.40 -4.09 3.97
N SER A 13 -12.85 -5.28 4.23
CA SER A 13 -12.07 -6.04 3.27
C SER A 13 -12.88 -6.37 2.00
N ARG A 14 -14.12 -6.84 2.17
CA ARG A 14 -15.03 -7.14 1.07
C ARG A 14 -15.40 -5.88 0.27
N LYS A 15 -15.65 -4.75 0.93
CA LYS A 15 -15.96 -3.47 0.26
C LYS A 15 -14.77 -2.95 -0.54
N ALA A 16 -13.57 -3.05 0.01
CA ALA A 16 -12.34 -2.70 -0.70
C ALA A 16 -12.11 -3.62 -1.91
N ALA A 17 -12.29 -4.94 -1.73
CA ALA A 17 -12.19 -5.91 -2.82
C ALA A 17 -13.21 -5.63 -3.94
N ASN A 18 -14.44 -5.21 -3.63
CA ASN A 18 -15.43 -4.81 -4.64
C ASN A 18 -14.91 -3.65 -5.53
N ILE A 19 -14.21 -2.68 -4.95
CA ILE A 19 -13.69 -1.53 -5.69
C ILE A 19 -12.53 -1.97 -6.61
N ILE A 20 -11.63 -2.82 -6.10
CA ILE A 20 -10.51 -3.37 -6.89
C ILE A 20 -11.04 -4.28 -8.00
N SER A 21 -12.01 -5.18 -7.71
CA SER A 21 -12.60 -6.07 -8.70
C SER A 21 -13.30 -5.29 -9.83
N ALA A 22 -14.02 -4.24 -9.49
CA ALA A 22 -14.63 -3.37 -10.48
C ALA A 22 -13.58 -2.71 -11.38
N GLN A 23 -12.42 -2.29 -10.82
CA GLN A 23 -11.30 -1.75 -11.62
C GLN A 23 -10.76 -2.80 -12.61
N VAL A 24 -10.54 -4.04 -12.15
CA VAL A 24 -10.04 -5.14 -12.99
C VAL A 24 -11.05 -5.50 -14.09
N ILE A 25 -12.33 -5.64 -13.75
CA ILE A 25 -13.40 -5.99 -14.71
C ILE A 25 -13.56 -4.89 -15.78
N MET A 26 -13.58 -3.62 -15.37
CA MET A 26 -13.81 -2.50 -16.30
C MET A 26 -12.59 -2.14 -17.13
N LYS A 27 -11.38 -2.48 -16.66
CA LYS A 27 -10.11 -2.28 -17.37
C LYS A 27 -9.19 -3.47 -17.09
N PRO A 28 -9.30 -4.58 -17.85
CA PRO A 28 -8.50 -5.79 -17.60
C PRO A 28 -6.99 -5.57 -17.57
N ASN A 29 -6.48 -4.67 -18.42
CA ASN A 29 -5.07 -4.27 -18.47
C ASN A 29 -4.74 -3.12 -17.50
N CYS A 30 -5.43 -3.02 -16.36
CA CYS A 30 -5.15 -1.97 -15.39
C CYS A 30 -3.82 -2.16 -14.67
N VAL A 31 -3.27 -1.05 -14.18
CA VAL A 31 -2.12 -1.03 -13.27
C VAL A 31 -2.62 -0.85 -11.84
N LEU A 32 -2.42 -1.87 -11.02
CA LEU A 32 -2.77 -1.84 -9.59
C LEU A 32 -1.55 -1.48 -8.75
N GLY A 33 -1.65 -0.39 -8.01
CA GLY A 33 -0.75 -0.08 -6.91
C GLY A 33 -1.15 -0.85 -5.65
N LEU A 34 -0.25 -1.66 -5.11
CA LEU A 34 -0.55 -2.57 -4.02
C LEU A 34 0.25 -2.23 -2.75
N ALA A 35 -0.29 -2.59 -1.61
CA ALA A 35 0.27 -2.35 -0.29
C ALA A 35 0.44 -3.66 0.48
N THR A 36 1.41 -3.71 1.39
CA THR A 36 1.61 -4.81 2.33
C THR A 36 1.01 -4.50 3.72
N GLY A 37 1.26 -5.37 4.68
CA GLY A 37 0.77 -5.22 6.05
C GLY A 37 -0.53 -5.99 6.32
N GLY A 38 -0.98 -5.97 7.56
CA GLY A 38 -2.11 -6.80 8.01
C GLY A 38 -3.48 -6.35 7.48
N THR A 39 -3.69 -5.04 7.29
CA THR A 39 -4.99 -4.49 6.91
C THR A 39 -5.47 -4.95 5.53
N PRO A 40 -4.66 -4.97 4.44
CA PRO A 40 -5.11 -5.39 3.12
C PRO A 40 -5.26 -6.90 2.94
N VAL A 41 -4.76 -7.74 3.85
CA VAL A 41 -4.81 -9.22 3.70
C VAL A 41 -6.22 -9.74 3.45
N GLY A 42 -7.21 -9.24 4.18
CA GLY A 42 -8.60 -9.64 3.97
C GLY A 42 -9.14 -9.26 2.60
N THR A 43 -8.69 -8.11 2.07
CA THR A 43 -9.02 -7.68 0.70
C THR A 43 -8.43 -8.62 -0.34
N TYR A 44 -7.16 -9.01 -0.19
CA TYR A 44 -6.52 -9.99 -1.08
C TYR A 44 -7.20 -11.36 -1.03
N LYS A 45 -7.52 -11.86 0.16
CA LYS A 45 -8.27 -13.12 0.32
C LYS A 45 -9.61 -13.09 -0.42
N GLN A 46 -10.33 -11.98 -0.36
CA GLN A 46 -11.60 -11.84 -1.06
C GLN A 46 -11.42 -11.81 -2.59
N LEU A 47 -10.38 -11.13 -3.09
CA LEU A 47 -10.05 -11.13 -4.52
C LEU A 47 -9.67 -12.53 -5.02
N VAL A 48 -8.87 -13.28 -4.27
CA VAL A 48 -8.52 -14.68 -4.56
C VAL A 48 -9.76 -15.58 -4.58
N GLU A 49 -10.68 -15.39 -3.63
CA GLU A 49 -11.94 -16.12 -3.61
C GLU A 49 -12.75 -15.91 -4.90
N TRP A 50 -12.87 -14.67 -5.36
CA TRP A 50 -13.59 -14.34 -6.59
C TRP A 50 -12.86 -14.82 -7.85
N TYR A 51 -11.53 -14.75 -7.87
CA TYR A 51 -10.72 -15.38 -8.92
C TYR A 51 -11.00 -16.89 -8.99
N ASN A 52 -10.98 -17.61 -7.88
CA ASN A 52 -11.24 -19.06 -7.83
C ASN A 52 -12.67 -19.43 -8.24
N LYS A 53 -13.64 -18.50 -8.12
CA LYS A 53 -15.01 -18.66 -8.62
C LYS A 53 -15.15 -18.36 -10.12
N GLY A 54 -14.11 -17.81 -10.75
CA GLY A 54 -14.14 -17.41 -12.16
C GLY A 54 -14.72 -16.00 -12.39
N ASP A 55 -14.91 -15.22 -11.34
CA ASP A 55 -15.46 -13.86 -11.45
C ASP A 55 -14.41 -12.82 -11.83
N LEU A 56 -13.11 -13.11 -11.60
CA LEU A 56 -11.98 -12.21 -11.87
C LEU A 56 -10.90 -12.89 -12.69
N ASP A 57 -10.25 -12.10 -13.54
CA ASP A 57 -9.07 -12.50 -14.33
C ASP A 57 -7.97 -11.45 -14.16
N PHE A 58 -6.79 -11.88 -13.71
CA PHE A 58 -5.63 -11.02 -13.50
C PHE A 58 -4.56 -11.16 -14.59
N SER A 59 -4.82 -11.94 -15.64
CA SER A 59 -3.83 -12.26 -16.69
C SER A 59 -3.29 -11.04 -17.44
N GLU A 60 -4.05 -9.95 -17.53
CA GLU A 60 -3.63 -8.71 -18.16
C GLU A 60 -3.25 -7.61 -17.14
N VAL A 61 -3.48 -7.83 -15.85
CA VAL A 61 -3.17 -6.88 -14.79
C VAL A 61 -1.66 -6.70 -14.66
N THR A 62 -1.22 -5.46 -14.47
CA THR A 62 0.14 -5.13 -14.02
C THR A 62 0.07 -4.63 -12.58
N SER A 63 1.00 -5.06 -11.73
CA SER A 63 1.11 -4.56 -10.36
C SER A 63 2.37 -3.72 -10.15
N VAL A 64 2.26 -2.69 -9.31
CA VAL A 64 3.38 -1.96 -8.72
C VAL A 64 3.15 -1.89 -7.21
N ASN A 65 4.15 -2.23 -6.40
CA ASN A 65 4.03 -2.11 -4.95
C ASN A 65 4.58 -0.79 -4.44
N LEU A 66 4.06 -0.33 -3.30
CA LEU A 66 4.49 0.93 -2.67
C LEU A 66 5.96 0.93 -2.28
N ASP A 67 6.45 -0.21 -1.78
CA ASP A 67 7.70 -0.26 -1.04
C ASP A 67 8.30 -1.67 -0.98
N GLU A 68 9.57 -1.73 -0.55
CA GLU A 68 10.29 -2.95 -0.17
C GLU A 68 11.41 -2.60 0.80
N TYR A 69 11.73 -3.49 1.72
CA TYR A 69 12.88 -3.36 2.60
C TYR A 69 14.20 -3.37 1.84
N ARG A 70 15.07 -2.40 2.11
CA ARG A 70 16.44 -2.38 1.59
C ARG A 70 17.36 -3.31 2.38
N GLY A 71 18.15 -4.11 1.68
CA GLY A 71 19.06 -5.10 2.26
C GLY A 71 18.43 -6.46 2.51
N LEU A 72 17.14 -6.66 2.16
CA LEU A 72 16.46 -7.93 2.34
C LEU A 72 16.30 -8.64 0.98
N PRO A 73 16.77 -9.90 0.84
CA PRO A 73 16.52 -10.68 -0.37
C PRO A 73 15.03 -10.94 -0.57
N LYS A 74 14.58 -10.95 -1.82
CA LYS A 74 13.16 -11.18 -2.15
C LYS A 74 12.63 -12.53 -1.66
N GLU A 75 13.50 -13.54 -1.56
CA GLU A 75 13.17 -14.88 -1.03
C GLU A 75 13.06 -14.91 0.51
N HIS A 76 13.46 -13.85 1.20
CA HIS A 76 13.29 -13.77 2.65
C HIS A 76 11.81 -13.79 3.00
N PRO A 77 11.37 -14.59 4.00
CA PRO A 77 9.94 -14.70 4.35
C PRO A 77 9.25 -13.36 4.63
N GLU A 78 9.99 -12.39 5.17
CA GLU A 78 9.45 -11.08 5.56
C GLU A 78 9.70 -9.98 4.51
N SER A 79 10.25 -10.32 3.33
CA SER A 79 10.26 -9.38 2.22
C SER A 79 8.83 -9.09 1.75
N TYR A 80 8.59 -7.91 1.22
CA TYR A 80 7.28 -7.57 0.65
C TYR A 80 7.00 -8.34 -0.63
N TRP A 81 8.04 -8.72 -1.37
CA TRP A 81 7.93 -9.69 -2.45
C TRP A 81 7.29 -10.99 -1.96
N SER A 82 7.88 -11.65 -0.96
CA SER A 82 7.35 -12.91 -0.39
C SER A 82 5.97 -12.72 0.22
N PHE A 83 5.72 -11.58 0.88
CA PHE A 83 4.39 -11.26 1.41
C PHE A 83 3.33 -11.23 0.29
N MET A 84 3.60 -10.54 -0.81
CA MET A 84 2.65 -10.41 -1.91
C MET A 84 2.42 -11.73 -2.63
N HIS A 85 3.47 -12.54 -2.82
CA HIS A 85 3.35 -13.88 -3.39
C HIS A 85 2.45 -14.77 -2.52
N ARG A 86 2.67 -14.83 -1.22
CA ARG A 86 1.84 -15.62 -0.29
C ARG A 86 0.38 -15.16 -0.22
N ASN A 87 0.10 -13.88 -0.37
CA ASN A 87 -1.24 -13.34 -0.14
C ASN A 87 -2.04 -13.07 -1.40
N LEU A 88 -1.40 -12.96 -2.58
CA LEU A 88 -2.07 -12.64 -3.83
C LEU A 88 -1.43 -13.30 -5.06
N PHE A 89 -0.15 -13.04 -5.36
CA PHE A 89 0.39 -13.30 -6.69
C PHE A 89 0.42 -14.79 -7.07
N ASP A 90 0.81 -15.67 -6.13
CA ASP A 90 0.81 -17.13 -6.38
C ASP A 90 -0.60 -17.76 -6.35
N LEU A 91 -1.61 -16.97 -5.97
CA LEU A 91 -2.98 -17.45 -5.79
C LEU A 91 -3.93 -17.01 -6.91
N VAL A 92 -3.43 -16.22 -7.88
CA VAL A 92 -4.17 -15.74 -9.06
C VAL A 92 -3.31 -15.88 -10.31
N ASN A 93 -3.88 -15.60 -11.50
CA ASN A 93 -3.18 -15.76 -12.76
C ASN A 93 -2.45 -14.50 -13.28
N ILE A 94 -1.97 -13.64 -12.38
CA ILE A 94 -1.12 -12.51 -12.78
C ILE A 94 0.20 -13.05 -13.39
N ARG A 95 0.64 -12.44 -14.50
CA ARG A 95 1.88 -12.86 -15.15
C ARG A 95 3.10 -12.41 -14.34
N PRO A 96 4.12 -13.26 -14.12
CA PRO A 96 5.29 -12.92 -13.33
C PRO A 96 6.01 -11.65 -13.82
N GLU A 97 6.09 -11.43 -15.13
CA GLU A 97 6.71 -10.25 -15.73
C GLU A 97 5.90 -8.95 -15.56
N ALA A 98 4.65 -9.07 -15.14
CA ALA A 98 3.78 -7.93 -14.85
C ALA A 98 3.81 -7.49 -13.36
N ILE A 99 4.59 -8.19 -12.53
CA ILE A 99 4.75 -7.91 -11.10
C ILE A 99 5.98 -7.01 -10.90
N ASN A 100 5.79 -5.86 -10.29
CA ASN A 100 6.86 -4.88 -10.06
C ASN A 100 6.92 -4.45 -8.60
N LEU A 101 8.10 -4.60 -8.00
CA LEU A 101 8.48 -4.08 -6.68
C LEU A 101 9.84 -3.38 -6.78
N PRO A 102 10.18 -2.52 -5.82
CA PRO A 102 11.58 -2.10 -5.65
C PRO A 102 12.48 -3.31 -5.39
N ASP A 103 13.71 -3.26 -5.85
CA ASP A 103 14.70 -4.30 -5.59
C ASP A 103 15.43 -4.02 -4.28
N GLY A 104 15.01 -4.68 -3.20
CA GLY A 104 15.62 -4.55 -1.89
C GLY A 104 17.10 -4.95 -1.83
N THR A 105 17.61 -5.74 -2.81
CA THR A 105 19.00 -6.16 -2.86
C THR A 105 19.89 -5.15 -3.57
N ASN A 106 19.32 -4.21 -4.31
CA ASN A 106 20.10 -3.14 -4.93
C ASN A 106 20.54 -2.12 -3.87
N MET A 107 21.86 -2.04 -3.63
CA MET A 107 22.42 -1.13 -2.63
C MET A 107 22.76 0.26 -3.18
N ASP A 108 22.63 0.48 -4.50
CA ASP A 108 22.64 1.80 -5.12
C ASP A 108 21.25 2.44 -4.96
N ALA A 109 21.07 3.20 -3.90
CA ALA A 109 19.76 3.77 -3.55
C ALA A 109 19.24 4.74 -4.61
N GLU A 110 20.11 5.59 -5.16
CA GLU A 110 19.73 6.58 -6.18
C GLU A 110 19.34 5.87 -7.49
N GLY A 111 20.17 4.90 -7.91
CA GLY A 111 19.91 4.10 -9.10
C GLY A 111 18.62 3.28 -8.99
N GLU A 112 18.36 2.68 -7.82
CA GLU A 112 17.13 1.89 -7.62
C GLU A 112 15.86 2.77 -7.62
N CYS A 113 15.89 3.89 -6.94
CA CYS A 113 14.76 4.82 -6.93
C CYS A 113 14.44 5.33 -8.33
N ALA A 114 15.45 5.74 -9.10
CA ALA A 114 15.29 6.17 -10.48
C ALA A 114 14.78 5.03 -11.40
N ARG A 115 15.27 3.80 -11.20
CA ARG A 115 14.79 2.61 -11.92
C ARG A 115 13.30 2.38 -11.65
N TYR A 116 12.90 2.43 -10.38
CA TYR A 116 11.52 2.14 -10.02
C TYR A 116 10.53 3.20 -10.52
N ASP A 117 10.88 4.48 -10.43
CA ASP A 117 10.10 5.55 -11.03
C ASP A 117 9.97 5.39 -12.57
N ALA A 118 11.05 4.96 -13.24
CA ALA A 118 11.01 4.65 -14.66
C ALA A 118 10.08 3.47 -14.97
N VAL A 119 10.06 2.42 -14.15
CA VAL A 119 9.13 1.28 -14.27
C VAL A 119 7.70 1.77 -14.16
N ILE A 120 7.34 2.53 -13.11
CA ILE A 120 5.99 3.06 -12.92
C ILE A 120 5.55 3.91 -14.11
N LYS A 121 6.45 4.75 -14.61
CA LYS A 121 6.19 5.57 -15.80
C LYS A 121 5.99 4.71 -17.07
N SER A 122 6.79 3.66 -17.25
CA SER A 122 6.74 2.79 -18.43
C SER A 122 5.43 2.00 -18.54
N VAL A 123 4.81 1.64 -17.40
CA VAL A 123 3.51 0.96 -17.36
C VAL A 123 2.32 1.92 -17.48
N GLY A 124 2.57 3.23 -17.66
CA GLY A 124 1.54 4.25 -17.86
C GLY A 124 0.95 4.84 -16.57
N GLY A 125 1.63 4.66 -15.45
CA GLY A 125 1.18 5.11 -14.12
C GLY A 125 0.12 4.17 -13.52
N VAL A 126 -0.39 4.52 -12.34
CA VAL A 126 -1.26 3.68 -11.53
C VAL A 126 -2.74 4.00 -11.79
N ASP A 127 -3.55 2.99 -12.10
CA ASP A 127 -5.00 3.16 -12.25
C ASP A 127 -5.72 3.21 -10.90
N LEU A 128 -5.35 2.32 -9.98
CA LEU A 128 -5.88 2.30 -8.61
C LEU A 128 -4.74 1.98 -7.64
N GLN A 129 -4.47 2.90 -6.71
CA GLN A 129 -3.50 2.72 -5.64
C GLN A 129 -4.21 2.31 -4.35
N LEU A 130 -3.91 1.12 -3.85
CA LEU A 130 -4.32 0.67 -2.52
C LEU A 130 -3.34 1.19 -1.47
N LEU A 131 -3.86 1.73 -0.38
CA LEU A 131 -3.09 2.25 0.75
C LEU A 131 -3.63 1.71 2.09
N GLY A 132 -2.73 1.54 3.05
CA GLY A 132 -3.02 1.60 4.48
C GLY A 132 -2.62 2.96 5.05
N ILE A 133 -2.69 3.10 6.39
CA ILE A 133 -2.23 4.29 7.11
C ILE A 133 -1.47 3.87 8.37
N GLY A 134 -0.31 4.46 8.60
CA GLY A 134 0.45 4.31 9.84
C GLY A 134 -0.25 4.94 11.05
N HIS A 135 0.22 4.66 12.26
CA HIS A 135 -0.32 5.28 13.48
C HIS A 135 -0.02 6.77 13.57
N ASP A 136 1.07 7.21 12.97
CA ASP A 136 1.54 8.58 12.84
C ASP A 136 1.01 9.30 11.58
N GLY A 137 0.35 8.56 10.68
CA GLY A 137 -0.21 9.10 9.44
C GLY A 137 0.65 8.88 8.21
N HIS A 138 1.71 8.07 8.28
CA HIS A 138 2.49 7.73 7.10
C HIS A 138 1.67 6.90 6.10
N ILE A 139 2.01 7.01 4.81
CA ILE A 139 1.52 6.20 3.70
C ILE A 139 2.71 5.65 2.90
N GLY A 140 2.75 4.32 2.66
CA GLY A 140 4.01 3.64 2.34
C GLY A 140 4.98 3.83 3.50
N PHE A 141 6.24 4.14 3.23
CA PHE A 141 7.19 4.63 4.24
C PHE A 141 7.45 6.15 4.12
N ASN A 142 6.45 6.92 3.65
CA ASN A 142 6.51 8.38 3.73
C ASN A 142 6.15 8.80 5.15
N GLU A 143 7.16 8.90 6.01
CA GLU A 143 7.05 9.23 7.42
C GLU A 143 6.74 10.73 7.64
N PRO A 144 6.21 11.13 8.82
CA PRO A 144 6.05 12.53 9.17
C PRO A 144 7.34 13.34 9.02
N GLY A 145 7.25 14.52 8.39
CA GLY A 145 8.42 15.34 8.08
C GLY A 145 8.08 16.81 7.87
N GLU A 146 9.07 17.57 7.41
CA GLU A 146 8.92 19.01 7.11
C GLU A 146 8.39 19.26 5.70
N ALA A 147 8.51 18.26 4.80
CA ALA A 147 8.09 18.33 3.42
C ALA A 147 7.50 16.99 2.96
N PHE A 148 6.74 17.01 1.86
CA PHE A 148 6.31 15.80 1.17
C PHE A 148 7.42 15.34 0.23
N GLU A 149 7.93 14.11 0.42
CA GLU A 149 8.84 13.49 -0.51
C GLU A 149 8.10 13.14 -1.81
N LEU A 150 8.65 13.58 -2.94
CA LEU A 150 7.91 13.55 -4.21
C LEU A 150 8.08 12.23 -4.95
N GLU A 151 9.32 11.85 -5.20
CA GLU A 151 9.68 10.68 -6.04
C GLU A 151 9.95 9.45 -5.16
N THR A 152 10.15 8.30 -5.78
CA THR A 152 10.64 7.13 -5.05
C THR A 152 11.95 7.45 -4.35
N HIS A 153 12.07 7.11 -3.08
CA HIS A 153 13.24 7.43 -2.27
C HIS A 153 13.60 6.30 -1.31
N CYS A 154 14.84 6.30 -0.85
CA CYS A 154 15.31 5.46 0.22
C CYS A 154 15.11 6.20 1.54
N VAL A 155 14.43 5.55 2.49
CA VAL A 155 14.10 6.13 3.79
C VAL A 155 14.76 5.33 4.91
N ASP A 156 15.28 6.03 5.92
CA ASP A 156 15.63 5.43 7.20
C ASP A 156 14.35 5.22 8.00
N LEU A 157 14.09 3.98 8.44
CA LEU A 157 12.90 3.67 9.20
C LEU A 157 12.99 4.29 10.60
N THR A 158 11.90 4.91 11.04
CA THR A 158 11.82 5.44 12.41
C THR A 158 11.89 4.31 13.45
N GLN A 159 12.34 4.63 14.66
CA GLN A 159 12.38 3.67 15.75
C GLN A 159 10.99 3.08 16.05
N GLU A 160 9.93 3.89 15.92
CA GLU A 160 8.55 3.44 16.09
C GLU A 160 8.17 2.40 15.02
N THR A 161 8.54 2.61 13.76
CA THR A 161 8.31 1.69 12.65
C THR A 161 9.10 0.39 12.85
N ILE A 162 10.36 0.46 13.27
CA ILE A 162 11.18 -0.72 13.57
C ILE A 162 10.55 -1.55 14.70
N GLU A 163 10.17 -0.88 15.80
CA GLU A 163 9.51 -1.51 16.94
C GLU A 163 8.18 -2.18 16.56
N ALA A 164 7.37 -1.50 15.74
CA ALA A 164 6.11 -2.05 15.25
C ALA A 164 6.31 -3.27 14.34
N ASN A 165 7.40 -3.31 13.57
CA ASN A 165 7.68 -4.37 12.61
C ASN A 165 8.45 -5.55 13.20
N LYS A 166 9.10 -5.43 14.36
CA LYS A 166 9.84 -6.54 15.01
C LYS A 166 9.00 -7.80 15.23
N ARG A 167 7.67 -7.67 15.34
CA ARG A 167 6.74 -8.79 15.43
C ARG A 167 6.80 -9.75 14.24
N PHE A 168 7.30 -9.29 13.10
CA PHE A 168 7.50 -10.08 11.89
C PHE A 168 8.92 -10.69 11.82
N PHE A 169 9.81 -10.31 12.74
CA PHE A 169 11.21 -10.72 12.80
C PHE A 169 11.51 -11.39 14.15
N ASP A 170 10.67 -12.37 14.55
CA ASP A 170 10.80 -13.14 15.79
C ASP A 170 10.88 -12.28 17.07
N GLY A 171 10.35 -11.05 17.02
CA GLY A 171 10.44 -10.08 18.11
C GLY A 171 11.82 -9.44 18.27
N ASN A 172 12.75 -9.70 17.34
CA ASN A 172 14.11 -9.17 17.35
C ASN A 172 14.25 -7.92 16.47
N GLU A 173 14.44 -6.78 17.10
CA GLU A 173 14.62 -5.49 16.44
C GLU A 173 15.87 -5.42 15.55
N ASP A 174 16.94 -6.13 15.90
CA ASP A 174 18.19 -6.14 15.14
C ASP A 174 18.04 -6.80 13.77
N LEU A 175 17.06 -7.69 13.62
CA LEU A 175 16.74 -8.35 12.36
C LEU A 175 15.88 -7.51 11.44
N VAL A 176 15.20 -6.47 11.96
CA VAL A 176 14.39 -5.56 11.15
C VAL A 176 15.31 -4.71 10.29
N PRO A 177 15.11 -4.67 8.96
CA PRO A 177 15.85 -3.76 8.09
C PRO A 177 15.72 -2.31 8.58
N LYS A 178 16.79 -1.54 8.46
CA LYS A 178 16.81 -0.16 8.94
C LYS A 178 16.39 0.84 7.87
N GLN A 179 16.32 0.39 6.62
CA GLN A 179 15.97 1.21 5.46
C GLN A 179 14.94 0.51 4.57
N ALA A 180 14.21 1.31 3.81
CA ALA A 180 13.29 0.84 2.78
C ALA A 180 13.33 1.75 1.55
N TYR A 181 12.94 1.20 0.40
CA TYR A 181 12.58 1.95 -0.79
C TYR A 181 11.07 2.17 -0.77
N THR A 182 10.62 3.39 -0.96
CA THR A 182 9.19 3.71 -0.95
C THR A 182 8.82 4.67 -2.07
N MET A 183 7.65 4.42 -2.67
CA MET A 183 7.03 5.31 -3.65
C MET A 183 6.72 6.66 -2.98
N GLY A 184 7.13 7.75 -3.63
CA GLY A 184 6.91 9.09 -3.09
C GLY A 184 5.46 9.58 -3.24
N ILE A 185 5.16 10.64 -2.53
CA ILE A 185 3.81 11.24 -2.44
C ILE A 185 3.29 11.70 -3.82
N LYS A 186 4.15 12.25 -4.67
CA LYS A 186 3.74 12.68 -6.02
C LYS A 186 3.21 11.51 -6.85
N THR A 187 3.91 10.37 -6.82
CA THR A 187 3.50 9.17 -7.57
C THR A 187 2.19 8.62 -7.04
N ILE A 188 1.99 8.59 -5.71
CA ILE A 188 0.72 8.21 -5.08
C ILE A 188 -0.40 9.16 -5.54
N MET A 189 -0.16 10.47 -5.50
CA MET A 189 -1.15 11.50 -5.89
C MET A 189 -1.44 11.53 -7.39
N GLN A 190 -0.58 10.96 -8.23
CA GLN A 190 -0.80 10.82 -9.67
C GLN A 190 -1.58 9.55 -10.04
N ALA A 191 -1.84 8.64 -9.12
CA ALA A 191 -2.74 7.54 -9.36
C ALA A 191 -4.13 8.07 -9.79
N ARG A 192 -4.79 7.38 -10.71
CA ARG A 192 -6.12 7.83 -11.19
C ARG A 192 -7.18 7.71 -10.10
N LYS A 193 -7.03 6.73 -9.23
CA LYS A 193 -7.87 6.49 -8.06
C LYS A 193 -6.99 6.06 -6.88
N VAL A 194 -7.29 6.57 -5.69
CA VAL A 194 -6.69 6.10 -4.44
C VAL A 194 -7.75 5.45 -3.57
N LEU A 195 -7.46 4.25 -3.11
CA LEU A 195 -8.28 3.48 -2.19
C LEU A 195 -7.49 3.24 -0.90
N MET A 196 -7.91 3.85 0.18
CA MET A 196 -7.33 3.57 1.50
C MET A 196 -8.24 2.66 2.31
N VAL A 197 -7.63 1.66 2.95
CA VAL A 197 -8.30 0.76 3.90
C VAL A 197 -7.77 1.00 5.30
N VAL A 198 -8.67 1.07 6.28
CA VAL A 198 -8.31 1.30 7.67
C VAL A 198 -9.23 0.53 8.60
N ASN A 199 -8.66 -0.10 9.64
CA ASN A 199 -9.43 -0.88 10.61
C ASN A 199 -8.91 -0.73 12.03
N GLY A 200 -9.84 -0.87 12.97
CA GLY A 200 -9.57 -0.94 14.39
C GLY A 200 -9.48 0.41 15.10
N LYS A 201 -9.84 0.40 16.38
CA LYS A 201 -9.93 1.60 17.23
C LYS A 201 -8.62 2.38 17.35
N GLY A 202 -7.46 1.70 17.26
CA GLY A 202 -6.15 2.35 17.30
C GLY A 202 -5.87 3.31 16.13
N LYS A 203 -6.72 3.30 15.08
CA LYS A 203 -6.60 4.20 13.92
C LYS A 203 -7.55 5.39 13.99
N ALA A 204 -8.47 5.46 14.96
CA ALA A 204 -9.51 6.49 14.98
C ALA A 204 -8.95 7.92 15.07
N GLU A 205 -7.95 8.14 15.93
CA GLU A 205 -7.31 9.46 16.08
C GLU A 205 -6.58 9.90 14.82
N ILE A 206 -5.80 9.00 14.21
CA ILE A 206 -5.04 9.36 13.01
C ILE A 206 -5.97 9.56 11.80
N VAL A 207 -7.04 8.80 11.66
CA VAL A 207 -8.07 9.01 10.64
C VAL A 207 -8.68 10.41 10.79
N LYS A 208 -9.06 10.81 12.01
CA LYS A 208 -9.59 12.15 12.27
C LYS A 208 -8.56 13.22 11.93
N LYS A 209 -7.31 13.05 12.40
CA LYS A 209 -6.22 14.02 12.16
C LYS A 209 -5.91 14.15 10.65
N ALA A 210 -5.82 13.02 9.94
CA ALA A 210 -5.43 12.99 8.53
C ALA A 210 -6.54 13.53 7.59
N PHE A 211 -7.82 13.27 7.86
CA PHE A 211 -8.88 13.55 6.88
C PHE A 211 -9.86 14.65 7.31
N PHE A 212 -9.75 15.14 8.54
CA PHE A 212 -10.56 16.23 9.08
C PHE A 212 -9.72 17.33 9.74
N GLY A 213 -8.39 17.18 9.74
CA GLY A 213 -7.41 18.18 10.14
C GLY A 213 -6.83 18.92 8.92
N PRO A 214 -5.79 19.75 9.15
CA PRO A 214 -5.09 20.45 8.07
C PRO A 214 -4.27 19.47 7.21
N VAL A 215 -4.07 19.84 5.94
CA VAL A 215 -3.10 19.15 5.07
C VAL A 215 -1.70 19.61 5.47
N THR A 216 -0.87 18.66 5.91
CA THR A 216 0.48 18.93 6.39
C THR A 216 1.39 17.72 6.20
N PRO A 217 2.69 17.90 5.90
CA PRO A 217 3.64 16.78 5.83
C PRO A 217 3.91 16.11 7.18
N GLU A 218 3.57 16.74 8.30
CA GLU A 218 3.57 16.09 9.62
C GLU A 218 2.52 14.96 9.74
N VAL A 219 1.59 14.89 8.80
CA VAL A 219 0.61 13.81 8.66
C VAL A 219 0.51 13.48 7.16
N PRO A 220 1.43 12.69 6.60
CA PRO A 220 1.54 12.50 5.16
C PRO A 220 0.24 12.08 4.46
N ALA A 221 -0.58 11.23 5.10
CA ALA A 221 -1.88 10.84 4.58
C ALA A 221 -2.85 12.02 4.37
N SER A 222 -2.63 13.15 5.04
CA SER A 222 -3.51 14.32 4.93
C SER A 222 -3.56 14.90 3.50
N ILE A 223 -2.51 14.71 2.70
CA ILE A 223 -2.47 15.16 1.31
C ILE A 223 -3.58 14.52 0.46
N LEU A 224 -4.05 13.33 0.82
CA LEU A 224 -5.10 12.63 0.10
C LEU A 224 -6.44 13.37 0.13
N GLN A 225 -6.64 14.33 1.04
CA GLN A 225 -7.79 15.24 0.99
C GLN A 225 -7.87 16.03 -0.33
N MET A 226 -6.72 16.23 -0.98
CA MET A 226 -6.62 16.96 -2.26
C MET A 226 -6.70 16.05 -3.48
N HIS A 227 -6.74 14.72 -3.30
CA HIS A 227 -6.82 13.80 -4.42
C HIS A 227 -8.23 13.80 -5.05
N PRO A 228 -8.36 13.93 -6.38
CA PRO A 228 -9.66 14.07 -7.06
C PRO A 228 -10.56 12.84 -6.91
N ASP A 229 -10.01 11.63 -6.85
CA ASP A 229 -10.76 10.37 -6.70
C ASP A 229 -10.19 9.53 -5.56
N PHE A 230 -10.39 10.01 -4.33
CA PHE A 230 -9.97 9.35 -3.10
C PHE A 230 -11.17 8.68 -2.38
N ILE A 231 -11.01 7.39 -2.11
CA ILE A 231 -11.98 6.56 -1.38
C ILE A 231 -11.33 6.04 -0.09
N LEU A 232 -11.96 6.36 1.04
CA LEU A 232 -11.59 5.87 2.35
C LEU A 232 -12.60 4.82 2.80
N VAL A 233 -12.17 3.57 2.97
CA VAL A 233 -12.98 2.46 3.49
C VAL A 233 -12.49 2.12 4.88
N GLY A 234 -13.32 2.23 5.88
CA GLY A 234 -12.97 1.92 7.26
C GLY A 234 -14.07 1.23 8.03
N ASP A 235 -13.69 0.47 9.06
CA ASP A 235 -14.64 -0.11 9.99
C ASP A 235 -15.16 0.92 11.00
N GLU A 236 -16.20 0.54 11.76
CA GLU A 236 -16.82 1.41 12.75
C GLU A 236 -15.86 1.84 13.85
N GLU A 237 -14.89 0.98 14.21
CA GLU A 237 -13.88 1.28 15.21
C GLU A 237 -12.89 2.35 14.73
N ALA A 238 -12.38 2.22 13.51
CA ALA A 238 -11.48 3.21 12.91
C ALA A 238 -12.19 4.56 12.68
N PHE A 239 -13.52 4.54 12.49
CA PHE A 239 -14.34 5.74 12.26
C PHE A 239 -15.08 6.24 13.51
N SER A 240 -14.73 5.75 14.69
CA SER A 240 -15.42 6.10 15.94
C SER A 240 -15.29 7.57 16.36
N LEU A 241 -14.37 8.33 15.75
CA LEU A 241 -14.15 9.76 16.04
C LEU A 241 -14.56 10.71 14.89
N ILE A 242 -15.23 10.17 13.85
CA ILE A 242 -15.70 10.97 12.69
C ILE A 242 -17.17 10.69 12.35
#